data_6deef0288d0597b1790219467587bd7a
#
_entry.id   6deef0288d0597b1790219467587bd7a
#
_cell.length_a   1.000
_cell.length_b   1.000
_cell.length_c   1.000
_cell.angle_alpha   90.00
_cell.angle_beta   90.00
_cell.angle_gamma   90.00
#
_symmetry.space_group_name_H-M   'P 1'
#
loop_
_entity.id
_entity.type
_entity.pdbx_description
1 polymer ?
#
loop_
_entity_poly.entity_id
_entity_poly.type
_entity_poly.pdbx_seq_one_letter_code
_entity_poly.pdbx_strand_id
1 'polypeptide(L)'
;MRLLLTCFVVALLCATTIFAAPYAAIVINADTGEVLHEENADTRLHPAGLTKLMTLYVAFDAIESGLVELDETIRISKKAELEPPAKLGLRSGQRIKLRYLLRAAAVKGANDASTAIAEGIDGSEAAFARRMNGYAQELGLTRSSWKNAHGLTEKGHLTTARDIANLFAAHQRDFPDYFNLFSRITTNAGLRDVVNSARRLLVNLRGTEGAKYGYTRAAGFNTAAVVRHRDMGIVVVVFGARSTATLNKQVAMLSDKAFSELITR
;
A
#
# COMPACT_ATOMS: atom_id res chain seq x y z
N MET A 1 -59.34 17.97 -37.59
CA MET A 1 -58.36 16.87 -37.79
C MET A 1 -57.09 17.24 -36.96
N ARG A 2 -57.02 16.73 -35.70
CA ARG A 2 -55.97 17.09 -34.73
C ARG A 2 -54.86 16.07 -34.86
N LEU A 3 -53.68 16.49 -35.32
CA LEU A 3 -52.47 15.69 -35.30
C LEU A 3 -51.90 15.73 -33.87
N LEU A 4 -51.95 14.63 -33.16
CA LEU A 4 -51.24 14.41 -31.91
C LEU A 4 -49.78 14.06 -32.25
N LEU A 5 -48.91 15.03 -32.06
CA LEU A 5 -47.45 14.82 -32.13
C LEU A 5 -46.99 14.17 -30.83
N THR A 6 -46.81 12.86 -30.86
CA THR A 6 -46.26 12.11 -29.73
C THR A 6 -44.75 12.28 -29.74
N CYS A 7 -44.22 13.19 -28.91
CA CYS A 7 -42.79 13.29 -28.62
C CYS A 7 -42.36 12.07 -27.82
N PHE A 8 -41.72 11.13 -28.50
CA PHE A 8 -41.04 10.00 -27.86
C PHE A 8 -39.69 10.53 -27.32
N VAL A 9 -39.70 10.94 -26.07
CA VAL A 9 -38.46 11.28 -25.36
C VAL A 9 -37.72 9.97 -25.05
N VAL A 10 -36.78 9.61 -25.90
CA VAL A 10 -35.83 8.56 -25.63
C VAL A 10 -34.86 9.11 -24.56
N ALA A 11 -35.18 8.86 -23.32
CA ALA A 11 -34.24 9.05 -22.22
C ALA A 11 -33.07 8.05 -22.42
N LEU A 12 -31.98 8.51 -23.05
CA LEU A 12 -30.71 7.79 -23.07
C LEU A 12 -30.24 7.72 -21.61
N LEU A 13 -30.59 6.64 -20.95
CA LEU A 13 -29.96 6.22 -19.70
C LEU A 13 -28.49 5.96 -20.04
N CYS A 14 -27.64 6.97 -19.90
CA CYS A 14 -26.22 6.81 -19.75
C CYS A 14 -26.01 6.04 -18.45
N ALA A 15 -26.12 4.71 -18.50
CA ALA A 15 -25.65 3.84 -17.47
C ALA A 15 -24.15 4.05 -17.40
N THR A 16 -23.69 4.94 -16.50
CA THR A 16 -22.31 4.99 -16.10
C THR A 16 -22.03 3.64 -15.47
N THR A 17 -21.45 2.73 -16.24
CA THR A 17 -20.93 1.47 -15.72
C THR A 17 -19.91 1.86 -14.64
N ILE A 18 -20.32 1.76 -13.38
CA ILE A 18 -19.42 1.81 -12.26
C ILE A 18 -18.57 0.54 -12.38
N PHE A 19 -17.47 0.63 -13.10
CA PHE A 19 -16.48 -0.43 -13.11
C PHE A 19 -15.99 -0.61 -11.67
N ALA A 20 -16.48 -1.66 -11.02
CA ALA A 20 -15.86 -2.10 -9.78
C ALA A 20 -14.38 -2.39 -10.08
N ALA A 21 -13.48 -1.92 -9.22
CA ALA A 21 -12.06 -2.24 -9.36
C ALA A 21 -11.91 -3.77 -9.43
N PRO A 22 -11.06 -4.29 -10.35
CA PRO A 22 -10.88 -5.73 -10.47
C PRO A 22 -10.37 -6.33 -9.16
N TYR A 23 -10.95 -7.46 -8.78
CA TYR A 23 -10.54 -8.22 -7.60
C TYR A 23 -9.32 -9.09 -7.90
N ALA A 24 -8.36 -9.09 -6.98
CA ALA A 24 -7.27 -10.05 -6.95
C ALA A 24 -6.90 -10.36 -5.50
N ALA A 25 -6.47 -11.60 -5.23
CA ALA A 25 -6.01 -12.00 -3.91
C ALA A 25 -4.88 -13.04 -4.02
N ILE A 26 -4.02 -13.05 -3.01
CA ILE A 26 -3.02 -14.09 -2.81
C ILE A 26 -2.76 -14.30 -1.33
N VAL A 27 -2.48 -15.55 -0.95
CA VAL A 27 -1.90 -15.91 0.33
C VAL A 27 -0.63 -16.70 0.06
N ILE A 28 0.47 -16.27 0.64
CA ILE A 28 1.73 -17.02 0.60
C ILE A 28 2.17 -17.37 2.03
N ASN A 29 2.91 -18.45 2.18
CA ASN A 29 3.67 -18.70 3.40
C ASN A 29 4.75 -17.61 3.50
N ALA A 30 4.83 -16.92 4.64
CA ALA A 30 5.72 -15.77 4.84
C ALA A 30 7.21 -16.17 4.83
N ASP A 31 7.52 -17.41 5.25
CA ASP A 31 8.89 -17.88 5.41
C ASP A 31 9.42 -18.56 4.14
N THR A 32 8.56 -19.31 3.43
CA THR A 32 8.96 -20.10 2.25
C THR A 32 8.59 -19.47 0.91
N GLY A 33 7.64 -18.52 0.89
CA GLY A 33 7.06 -17.97 -0.34
C GLY A 33 6.07 -18.91 -1.06
N GLU A 34 5.79 -20.10 -0.51
CA GLU A 34 4.82 -21.04 -1.08
C GLU A 34 3.44 -20.41 -1.20
N VAL A 35 2.82 -20.54 -2.38
CA VAL A 35 1.46 -20.03 -2.62
C VAL A 35 0.45 -20.99 -2.02
N LEU A 36 -0.34 -20.50 -1.07
CA LEU A 36 -1.42 -21.26 -0.38
C LEU A 36 -2.79 -20.98 -1.01
N HIS A 37 -2.98 -19.80 -1.57
CA HIS A 37 -4.20 -19.42 -2.29
C HIS A 37 -3.89 -18.29 -3.27
N GLU A 38 -4.53 -18.34 -4.45
CA GLU A 38 -4.45 -17.24 -5.40
C GLU A 38 -5.73 -17.09 -6.23
N GLU A 39 -6.07 -15.86 -6.54
CA GLU A 39 -7.14 -15.50 -7.46
C GLU A 39 -6.72 -14.22 -8.20
N ASN A 40 -6.60 -14.30 -9.52
CA ASN A 40 -6.13 -13.19 -10.36
C ASN A 40 -4.81 -12.55 -9.88
N ALA A 41 -3.95 -13.32 -9.18
CA ALA A 41 -2.79 -12.82 -8.45
C ALA A 41 -1.78 -12.06 -9.32
N ASP A 42 -1.73 -12.35 -10.62
CA ASP A 42 -0.84 -11.76 -11.60
C ASP A 42 -1.47 -10.66 -12.45
N THR A 43 -2.73 -10.29 -12.17
CA THR A 43 -3.39 -9.18 -12.85
C THR A 43 -2.75 -7.86 -12.42
N ARG A 44 -2.33 -7.03 -13.39
CA ARG A 44 -1.73 -5.72 -13.11
C ARG A 44 -2.81 -4.71 -12.73
N LEU A 45 -2.75 -4.23 -11.49
CA LEU A 45 -3.73 -3.35 -10.87
C LEU A 45 -3.06 -2.12 -10.26
N HIS A 46 -3.84 -1.07 -10.01
CA HIS A 46 -3.37 0.11 -9.29
C HIS A 46 -3.13 -0.23 -7.82
N PRO A 47 -1.90 -0.03 -7.30
CA PRO A 47 -1.55 -0.38 -5.91
C PRO A 47 -2.20 0.53 -4.86
N ALA A 48 -2.56 1.75 -5.22
CA ALA A 48 -2.94 2.78 -4.27
C ALA A 48 -1.88 2.91 -3.14
N GLY A 49 -2.29 3.02 -1.88
CA GLY A 49 -1.38 3.17 -0.74
C GLY A 49 -0.42 2.01 -0.50
N LEU A 50 -0.58 0.85 -1.16
CA LEU A 50 0.39 -0.25 -1.10
C LEU A 50 1.73 0.10 -1.77
N THR A 51 1.76 1.11 -2.66
CA THR A 51 3.00 1.72 -3.18
C THR A 51 3.98 2.07 -2.07
N LYS A 52 3.47 2.49 -0.91
CA LYS A 52 4.31 2.91 0.21
C LYS A 52 5.11 1.76 0.83
N LEU A 53 4.76 0.51 0.53
CA LEU A 53 5.64 -0.62 0.85
C LEU A 53 6.95 -0.48 0.07
N MET A 54 6.92 -0.25 -1.25
CA MET A 54 8.14 -0.05 -2.03
C MET A 54 8.89 1.22 -1.61
N THR A 55 8.17 2.32 -1.33
CA THR A 55 8.79 3.57 -0.84
C THR A 55 9.54 3.36 0.47
N LEU A 56 8.94 2.62 1.40
CA LEU A 56 9.56 2.32 2.69
C LEU A 56 10.71 1.31 2.56
N TYR A 57 10.58 0.32 1.67
CA TYR A 57 11.65 -0.63 1.37
C TYR A 57 12.92 0.10 0.91
N VAL A 58 12.79 0.96 -0.11
CA VAL A 58 13.90 1.78 -0.62
C VAL A 58 14.46 2.71 0.45
N ALA A 59 13.60 3.30 1.29
CA ALA A 59 14.04 4.20 2.35
C ALA A 59 14.79 3.45 3.47
N PHE A 60 14.37 2.24 3.82
CA PHE A 60 15.06 1.42 4.83
C PHE A 60 16.43 0.97 4.31
N ASP A 61 16.51 0.53 3.06
CA ASP A 61 17.78 0.18 2.45
C ASP A 61 18.72 1.39 2.36
N ALA A 62 18.22 2.57 2.01
CA ALA A 62 19.02 3.79 1.99
C ALA A 62 19.60 4.15 3.38
N ILE A 63 18.89 3.82 4.46
CA ILE A 63 19.38 4.02 5.83
C ILE A 63 20.42 2.95 6.19
N GLU A 64 20.15 1.67 5.94
CA GLU A 64 21.05 0.56 6.24
C GLU A 64 22.35 0.63 5.45
N SER A 65 22.31 1.11 4.20
CA SER A 65 23.49 1.36 3.36
C SER A 65 24.25 2.63 3.73
N GLY A 66 23.74 3.44 4.67
CA GLY A 66 24.37 4.71 5.07
C GLY A 66 24.25 5.84 4.04
N LEU A 67 23.37 5.71 3.04
CA LEU A 67 23.11 6.77 2.07
C LEU A 67 22.42 7.99 2.72
N VAL A 68 21.56 7.74 3.70
CA VAL A 68 20.89 8.77 4.51
C VAL A 68 20.84 8.31 5.96
N GLU A 69 20.79 9.26 6.89
CA GLU A 69 20.64 8.92 8.31
C GLU A 69 19.17 8.93 8.74
N LEU A 70 18.80 8.05 9.67
CA LEU A 70 17.44 7.99 10.22
C LEU A 70 17.00 9.33 10.83
N ASP A 71 17.93 10.10 11.39
CA ASP A 71 17.70 11.42 11.97
C ASP A 71 18.04 12.57 11.03
N GLU A 72 18.36 12.28 9.79
CA GLU A 72 18.56 13.31 8.78
C GLU A 72 17.35 14.23 8.65
N THR A 73 17.62 15.52 8.53
CA THR A 73 16.58 16.55 8.45
C THR A 73 16.22 16.86 7.01
N ILE A 74 15.03 16.47 6.61
CA ILE A 74 14.50 16.69 5.26
C ILE A 74 13.76 18.04 5.19
N ARG A 75 14.08 18.83 4.17
CA ARG A 75 13.34 20.06 3.85
C ARG A 75 12.13 19.73 2.98
N ILE A 76 10.96 20.18 3.42
CA ILE A 76 9.71 19.91 2.71
C ILE A 76 9.56 20.84 1.50
N SER A 77 9.28 20.24 0.36
CA SER A 77 9.02 20.94 -0.90
C SER A 77 7.58 21.45 -0.98
N LYS A 78 7.34 22.35 -1.95
CA LYS A 78 5.97 22.77 -2.29
C LYS A 78 5.15 21.63 -2.88
N LYS A 79 5.78 20.70 -3.59
CA LYS A 79 5.14 19.51 -4.14
C LYS A 79 4.61 18.62 -3.00
N ALA A 80 5.45 18.27 -2.02
CA ALA A 80 5.05 17.47 -0.88
C ALA A 80 3.89 18.13 -0.09
N GLU A 81 3.94 19.45 0.15
CA GLU A 81 2.85 20.18 0.81
C GLU A 81 1.52 20.05 0.06
N LEU A 82 1.53 20.07 -1.27
CA LEU A 82 0.34 20.07 -2.11
C LEU A 82 -0.25 18.68 -2.34
N GLU A 83 0.44 17.61 -1.92
CA GLU A 83 -0.11 16.25 -2.07
C GLU A 83 -1.52 16.13 -1.51
N PRO A 84 -2.43 15.42 -2.21
CA PRO A 84 -3.77 15.15 -1.71
C PRO A 84 -3.77 14.30 -0.44
N PRO A 85 -4.85 14.28 0.34
CA PRO A 85 -5.02 13.37 1.47
C PRO A 85 -4.91 11.87 1.05
N ALA A 86 -4.45 10.98 1.97
CA ALA A 86 -4.10 11.22 3.39
C ALA A 86 -2.75 11.94 3.51
N LYS A 87 -2.61 12.85 4.47
CA LYS A 87 -1.38 13.63 4.70
C LYS A 87 -1.09 13.81 6.19
N LEU A 88 0.19 13.99 6.51
CA LEU A 88 0.64 14.44 7.83
C LEU A 88 0.29 15.92 8.05
N GLY A 89 0.29 16.72 6.98
CA GLY A 89 0.06 18.16 6.99
C GLY A 89 1.37 18.95 7.00
N LEU A 90 2.34 18.47 6.24
CA LEU A 90 3.63 19.14 6.02
C LEU A 90 3.45 20.47 5.30
N ARG A 91 4.34 21.45 5.58
CA ARG A 91 4.36 22.76 4.94
C ARG A 91 5.68 23.01 4.23
N SER A 92 5.63 23.62 3.08
CA SER A 92 6.81 23.99 2.29
C SER A 92 7.80 24.83 3.11
N GLY A 93 9.09 24.50 2.99
CA GLY A 93 10.16 25.12 3.77
C GLY A 93 10.37 24.56 5.17
N GLN A 94 9.39 23.82 5.72
CA GLN A 94 9.53 23.12 7.00
C GLN A 94 10.66 22.12 6.95
N ARG A 95 11.31 21.88 8.09
CA ARG A 95 12.31 20.84 8.27
C ARG A 95 11.82 19.79 9.25
N ILE A 96 11.95 18.51 8.90
CA ILE A 96 11.50 17.38 9.73
C ILE A 96 12.45 16.19 9.58
N LYS A 97 12.69 15.45 10.65
CA LYS A 97 13.55 14.27 10.61
C LYS A 97 12.93 13.14 9.78
N LEU A 98 13.73 12.42 9.02
CA LEU A 98 13.32 11.29 8.17
C LEU A 98 12.50 10.26 8.95
N ARG A 99 12.89 9.91 10.18
CA ARG A 99 12.14 8.98 11.05
C ARG A 99 10.65 9.32 11.21
N TYR A 100 10.30 10.59 11.24
CA TYR A 100 8.91 11.03 11.37
C TYR A 100 8.13 10.91 10.06
N LEU A 101 8.80 11.13 8.93
CA LEU A 101 8.24 10.90 7.60
C LEU A 101 7.95 9.41 7.38
N LEU A 102 8.91 8.53 7.75
CA LEU A 102 8.73 7.07 7.70
C LEU A 102 7.53 6.61 8.53
N ARG A 103 7.41 7.11 9.77
CA ARG A 103 6.26 6.82 10.64
C ARG A 103 4.93 7.29 10.02
N ALA A 104 4.91 8.49 9.44
CA ALA A 104 3.71 9.02 8.79
C ALA A 104 3.32 8.20 7.54
N ALA A 105 4.29 7.80 6.72
CA ALA A 105 4.06 6.98 5.53
C ALA A 105 3.62 5.55 5.89
N ALA A 106 4.28 4.91 6.86
CA ALA A 106 3.96 3.55 7.28
C ALA A 106 2.60 3.47 7.99
N VAL A 107 2.40 4.28 9.02
CA VAL A 107 1.24 4.18 9.92
C VAL A 107 0.02 4.88 9.36
N LYS A 108 0.10 6.18 9.07
CA LYS A 108 -1.04 6.95 8.54
C LYS A 108 -1.30 6.71 7.05
N GLY A 109 -0.26 6.37 6.29
CA GLY A 109 -0.31 6.32 4.83
C GLY A 109 -0.26 7.72 4.21
N ALA A 110 0.52 8.65 4.78
CA ALA A 110 0.60 10.04 4.39
C ALA A 110 1.31 10.22 3.04
N ASN A 111 0.65 10.87 2.07
CA ASN A 111 1.18 11.11 0.72
C ASN A 111 2.29 12.16 0.74
N ASP A 112 2.08 13.28 1.45
CA ASP A 112 3.07 14.34 1.64
C ASP A 112 4.38 13.82 2.25
N ALA A 113 4.29 12.90 3.21
CA ALA A 113 5.47 12.26 3.79
C ALA A 113 6.18 11.34 2.78
N SER A 114 5.44 10.62 1.94
CA SER A 114 6.04 9.74 0.92
C SER A 114 6.79 10.53 -0.15
N THR A 115 6.20 11.63 -0.63
CA THR A 115 6.87 12.56 -1.57
C THR A 115 8.11 13.18 -0.91
N ALA A 116 8.02 13.60 0.36
CA ALA A 116 9.17 14.17 1.08
C ALA A 116 10.30 13.15 1.30
N ILE A 117 9.98 11.87 1.56
CA ILE A 117 10.98 10.78 1.64
C ILE A 117 11.70 10.65 0.29
N ALA A 118 10.93 10.57 -0.80
CA ALA A 118 11.48 10.40 -2.15
C ALA A 118 12.42 11.57 -2.54
N GLU A 119 11.99 12.79 -2.28
CA GLU A 119 12.79 13.99 -2.57
C GLU A 119 14.01 14.10 -1.65
N GLY A 120 13.89 13.68 -0.39
CA GLY A 120 14.98 13.69 0.59
C GLY A 120 16.10 12.72 0.25
N ILE A 121 15.76 11.54 -0.28
CA ILE A 121 16.74 10.49 -0.60
C ILE A 121 17.37 10.72 -1.98
N ASP A 122 16.57 11.00 -3.02
CA ASP A 122 17.06 11.08 -4.41
C ASP A 122 16.94 12.47 -5.04
N GLY A 123 16.65 13.51 -4.26
CA GLY A 123 16.51 14.88 -4.74
C GLY A 123 15.24 15.14 -5.56
N SER A 124 14.57 14.09 -6.06
CA SER A 124 13.28 14.20 -6.76
C SER A 124 12.50 12.89 -6.74
N GLU A 125 11.17 12.98 -6.75
CA GLU A 125 10.31 11.81 -6.83
C GLU A 125 10.51 11.00 -8.12
N ALA A 126 10.86 11.66 -9.23
CA ALA A 126 11.15 10.97 -10.49
C ALA A 126 12.43 10.11 -10.41
N ALA A 127 13.49 10.61 -9.74
CA ALA A 127 14.70 9.84 -9.48
C ALA A 127 14.39 8.65 -8.54
N PHE A 128 13.63 8.91 -7.49
CA PHE A 128 13.21 7.89 -6.54
C PHE A 128 12.35 6.80 -7.19
N ALA A 129 11.42 7.17 -8.09
CA ALA A 129 10.64 6.20 -8.85
C ALA A 129 11.51 5.30 -9.75
N ARG A 130 12.61 5.83 -10.31
CA ARG A 130 13.59 4.99 -11.04
C ARG A 130 14.27 4.01 -10.09
N ARG A 131 14.67 4.44 -8.90
CA ARG A 131 15.24 3.57 -7.86
C ARG A 131 14.25 2.49 -7.43
N MET A 132 12.97 2.85 -7.19
CA MET A 132 11.90 1.87 -6.88
C MET A 132 11.78 0.78 -7.97
N ASN A 133 11.91 1.16 -9.24
CA ASN A 133 11.88 0.19 -10.36
C ASN A 133 13.15 -0.67 -10.42
N GLY A 134 14.30 -0.16 -10.01
CA GLY A 134 15.54 -0.95 -9.83
C GLY A 134 15.34 -2.04 -8.78
N TYR A 135 14.87 -1.67 -7.58
CA TYR A 135 14.54 -2.64 -6.53
C TYR A 135 13.46 -3.64 -6.95
N ALA A 136 12.48 -3.22 -7.75
CA ALA A 136 11.49 -4.14 -8.29
C ALA A 136 12.14 -5.26 -9.13
N GLN A 137 13.16 -4.93 -9.93
CA GLN A 137 13.91 -5.93 -10.71
C GLN A 137 14.74 -6.84 -9.80
N GLU A 138 15.46 -6.28 -8.82
CA GLU A 138 16.28 -7.03 -7.87
C GLU A 138 15.45 -7.99 -7.02
N LEU A 139 14.24 -7.58 -6.62
CA LEU A 139 13.30 -8.40 -5.85
C LEU A 139 12.45 -9.35 -6.72
N GLY A 140 12.65 -9.38 -8.04
CA GLY A 140 11.88 -10.20 -8.95
C GLY A 140 10.41 -9.80 -9.10
N LEU A 141 10.05 -8.54 -8.80
CA LEU A 141 8.68 -8.01 -8.96
C LEU A 141 8.42 -7.61 -10.42
N THR A 142 8.45 -8.61 -11.29
CA THR A 142 8.54 -8.42 -12.75
C THR A 142 7.31 -7.79 -13.40
N ARG A 143 6.18 -7.75 -12.68
CA ARG A 143 4.93 -7.19 -13.19
C ARG A 143 4.59 -5.83 -12.55
N SER A 144 5.52 -5.25 -11.77
CA SER A 144 5.39 -3.95 -11.11
C SER A 144 6.07 -2.84 -11.89
N SER A 145 5.46 -1.65 -11.87
CA SER A 145 6.04 -0.42 -12.42
C SER A 145 5.59 0.77 -11.56
N TRP A 146 6.56 1.46 -11.00
CA TRP A 146 6.36 2.56 -10.05
C TRP A 146 6.57 3.90 -10.75
N LYS A 147 5.65 4.87 -10.53
CA LYS A 147 5.71 6.22 -11.12
C LYS A 147 5.81 7.32 -10.08
N ASN A 148 5.34 7.05 -8.86
CA ASN A 148 5.38 7.97 -7.73
C ASN A 148 5.56 7.19 -6.42
N ALA A 149 5.87 7.92 -5.33
CA ALA A 149 6.15 7.32 -4.02
C ALA A 149 4.90 7.12 -3.15
N HIS A 150 3.77 7.69 -3.52
CA HIS A 150 2.58 7.75 -2.66
C HIS A 150 1.43 6.82 -3.10
N GLY A 151 1.38 6.44 -4.39
CA GLY A 151 0.38 5.52 -4.93
C GLY A 151 -0.92 6.18 -5.41
N LEU A 152 -0.94 7.48 -5.63
CA LEU A 152 -2.04 8.10 -6.38
C LEU A 152 -2.03 7.57 -7.81
N THR A 153 -3.22 7.41 -8.36
CA THR A 153 -3.41 6.79 -9.67
C THR A 153 -2.70 7.57 -10.78
N GLU A 154 -1.82 6.88 -11.48
CA GLU A 154 -1.06 7.41 -12.61
C GLU A 154 -0.96 6.33 -13.71
N LYS A 155 -0.91 6.76 -14.98
CA LYS A 155 -0.82 5.83 -16.10
C LYS A 155 0.48 5.01 -16.01
N GLY A 156 0.33 3.68 -15.99
CA GLY A 156 1.45 2.76 -15.88
C GLY A 156 1.97 2.54 -14.45
N HIS A 157 1.37 3.17 -13.42
CA HIS A 157 1.64 2.87 -12.01
C HIS A 157 0.84 1.64 -11.61
N LEU A 158 1.41 0.46 -11.81
CA LEU A 158 0.73 -0.83 -11.68
C LEU A 158 1.62 -1.84 -10.96
N THR A 159 0.96 -2.79 -10.28
CA THR A 159 1.57 -3.94 -9.61
C THR A 159 0.62 -5.12 -9.64
N THR A 160 1.00 -6.24 -9.02
CA THR A 160 0.15 -7.42 -8.84
C THR A 160 0.03 -7.81 -7.38
N ALA A 161 -0.96 -8.64 -7.04
CA ALA A 161 -1.09 -9.16 -5.69
C ALA A 161 0.14 -9.99 -5.30
N ARG A 162 0.69 -10.78 -6.25
CA ARG A 162 1.91 -11.58 -6.06
C ARG A 162 3.12 -10.70 -5.77
N ASP A 163 3.36 -9.68 -6.57
CA ASP A 163 4.51 -8.78 -6.36
C ASP A 163 4.42 -8.06 -5.01
N ILE A 164 3.23 -7.63 -4.59
CA ILE A 164 3.02 -7.01 -3.27
C ILE A 164 3.23 -8.01 -2.13
N ALA A 165 2.81 -9.27 -2.28
CA ALA A 165 3.04 -10.29 -1.27
C ALA A 165 4.54 -10.55 -1.08
N ASN A 166 5.28 -10.72 -2.18
CA ASN A 166 6.73 -10.89 -2.16
C ASN A 166 7.44 -9.67 -1.57
N LEU A 167 7.03 -8.46 -1.93
CA LEU A 167 7.58 -7.22 -1.37
C LEU A 167 7.34 -7.12 0.14
N PHE A 168 6.15 -7.52 0.63
CA PHE A 168 5.86 -7.42 2.06
C PHE A 168 6.58 -8.51 2.87
N ALA A 169 6.74 -9.71 2.31
CA ALA A 169 7.61 -10.74 2.89
C ALA A 169 9.08 -10.28 2.94
N ALA A 170 9.56 -9.60 1.88
CA ALA A 170 10.90 -9.03 1.85
C ALA A 170 11.13 -7.99 2.96
N HIS A 171 10.15 -7.16 3.29
CA HIS A 171 10.27 -6.24 4.44
C HIS A 171 10.55 -6.96 5.76
N GLN A 172 9.89 -8.09 5.99
CA GLN A 172 10.05 -8.85 7.24
C GLN A 172 11.43 -9.53 7.29
N ARG A 173 11.91 -10.02 6.15
CA ARG A 173 13.20 -10.69 6.02
C ARG A 173 14.38 -9.72 6.08
N ASP A 174 14.31 -8.62 5.32
CA ASP A 174 15.45 -7.74 5.07
C ASP A 174 15.52 -6.59 6.10
N PHE A 175 14.37 -6.15 6.63
CA PHE A 175 14.27 -5.01 7.54
C PHE A 175 13.43 -5.31 8.80
N PRO A 176 13.76 -6.37 9.58
CA PRO A 176 12.98 -6.79 10.74
C PRO A 176 12.86 -5.69 11.80
N ASP A 177 13.88 -4.85 11.99
CA ASP A 177 13.89 -3.76 12.97
C ASP A 177 12.90 -2.64 12.63
N TYR A 178 12.61 -2.42 11.34
CA TYR A 178 11.64 -1.43 10.87
C TYR A 178 10.24 -2.02 10.68
N PHE A 179 10.10 -3.35 10.61
CA PHE A 179 8.83 -4.00 10.32
C PHE A 179 7.74 -3.66 11.36
N ASN A 180 8.12 -3.42 12.62
CA ASN A 180 7.21 -3.00 13.68
C ASN A 180 6.41 -1.71 13.35
N LEU A 181 6.85 -0.89 12.39
CA LEU A 181 6.10 0.29 11.95
C LEU A 181 4.72 -0.07 11.38
N PHE A 182 4.58 -1.24 10.76
CA PHE A 182 3.33 -1.69 10.16
C PHE A 182 2.32 -2.22 11.18
N SER A 183 2.74 -2.54 12.42
CA SER A 183 1.87 -3.00 13.52
C SER A 183 1.44 -1.90 14.47
N ARG A 184 2.10 -0.74 14.48
CA ARG A 184 1.79 0.35 15.41
C ARG A 184 0.38 0.87 15.21
N ILE A 185 -0.44 0.82 16.24
CA ILE A 185 -1.80 1.35 16.22
C ILE A 185 -1.79 2.88 16.15
N THR A 186 -0.89 3.49 16.92
CA THR A 186 -0.62 4.93 16.93
C THR A 186 0.88 5.16 17.00
N THR A 187 1.34 6.32 16.52
CA THR A 187 2.75 6.72 16.67
C THR A 187 2.87 8.24 16.58
N ASN A 188 3.88 8.78 17.26
CA ASN A 188 4.27 10.18 17.08
C ASN A 188 5.01 10.35 15.75
N ALA A 189 4.51 11.24 14.88
CA ALA A 189 5.09 11.57 13.58
C ALA A 189 5.73 12.98 13.56
N GLY A 190 6.22 13.44 14.70
CA GLY A 190 6.93 14.70 14.86
C GLY A 190 6.02 15.92 14.97
N LEU A 191 5.03 16.08 14.11
CA LEU A 191 4.04 17.17 14.19
C LEU A 191 2.84 16.83 15.08
N ARG A 192 2.48 15.56 15.10
CA ARG A 192 1.32 15.04 15.83
C ARG A 192 1.37 13.52 15.89
N ASP A 193 0.57 12.97 16.76
CA ASP A 193 0.28 11.55 16.75
C ASP A 193 -0.62 11.20 15.57
N VAL A 194 -0.34 10.06 14.97
CA VAL A 194 -1.09 9.52 13.84
C VAL A 194 -1.60 8.12 14.15
N VAL A 195 -2.78 7.81 13.64
CA VAL A 195 -3.43 6.51 13.80
C VAL A 195 -3.21 5.67 12.55
N ASN A 196 -3.00 4.37 12.73
CA ASN A 196 -2.79 3.44 11.63
C ASN A 196 -4.05 3.33 10.76
N SER A 197 -3.85 3.48 9.45
CA SER A 197 -4.93 3.31 8.47
C SER A 197 -5.54 1.92 8.47
N ALA A 198 -4.75 0.88 8.84
CA ALA A 198 -5.15 -0.51 8.96
C ALA A 198 -5.58 -0.91 10.40
N ARG A 199 -5.77 0.07 11.32
CA ARG A 199 -6.04 -0.18 12.74
C ARG A 199 -7.12 -1.23 12.99
N ARG A 200 -8.22 -1.20 12.22
CA ARG A 200 -9.32 -2.17 12.41
C ARG A 200 -8.88 -3.60 12.16
N LEU A 201 -8.04 -3.84 11.16
CA LEU A 201 -7.50 -5.17 10.89
C LEU A 201 -6.53 -5.58 11.99
N LEU A 202 -5.58 -4.71 12.35
CA LEU A 202 -4.58 -4.96 13.40
C LEU A 202 -5.20 -5.29 14.77
N VAL A 203 -6.35 -4.69 15.11
CA VAL A 203 -7.03 -4.93 16.39
C VAL A 203 -7.91 -6.18 16.35
N ASN A 204 -8.62 -6.41 15.23
CA ASN A 204 -9.68 -7.41 15.17
C ASN A 204 -9.22 -8.77 14.63
N LEU A 205 -8.16 -8.84 13.85
CA LEU A 205 -7.59 -10.08 13.36
C LEU A 205 -6.39 -10.48 14.23
N ARG A 206 -6.61 -11.47 15.10
CA ARG A 206 -5.57 -11.97 16.01
C ARG A 206 -4.37 -12.49 15.22
N GLY A 207 -3.17 -12.16 15.68
CA GLY A 207 -1.92 -12.57 15.05
C GLY A 207 -1.46 -11.65 13.91
N THR A 208 -2.17 -10.54 13.63
CA THR A 208 -1.70 -9.58 12.62
C THR A 208 -0.44 -8.85 13.11
N GLU A 209 0.71 -9.18 12.51
CA GLU A 209 2.02 -8.61 12.85
C GLU A 209 2.31 -7.30 12.09
N GLY A 210 1.62 -7.07 10.99
CA GLY A 210 1.75 -5.86 10.19
C GLY A 210 0.68 -5.76 9.12
N ALA A 211 0.24 -4.55 8.81
CA ALA A 211 -0.71 -4.32 7.73
C ALA A 211 -0.54 -2.96 7.05
N LYS A 212 -0.84 -2.91 5.76
CA LYS A 212 -0.87 -1.69 4.95
C LYS A 212 -2.16 -1.61 4.14
N TYR A 213 -2.86 -0.46 4.22
CA TYR A 213 -4.04 -0.18 3.42
C TYR A 213 -3.74 0.81 2.30
N GLY A 214 -4.49 0.67 1.22
CA GLY A 214 -4.51 1.61 0.12
C GLY A 214 -5.92 1.76 -0.46
N TYR A 215 -6.23 2.99 -0.87
CA TYR A 215 -7.48 3.29 -1.59
C TYR A 215 -7.24 4.39 -2.60
N THR A 216 -7.72 4.19 -3.80
CA THR A 216 -8.06 5.24 -4.77
C THR A 216 -9.35 4.83 -5.47
N ARG A 217 -10.03 5.79 -6.10
CA ARG A 217 -11.27 5.47 -6.83
C ARG A 217 -11.05 4.39 -7.90
N ALA A 218 -9.90 4.39 -8.57
CA ALA A 218 -9.54 3.43 -9.60
C ALA A 218 -9.14 2.05 -9.04
N ALA A 219 -8.52 2.02 -7.86
CA ALA A 219 -7.99 0.79 -7.25
C ALA A 219 -9.01 0.04 -6.39
N GLY A 220 -10.06 0.72 -5.89
CA GLY A 220 -10.86 0.20 -4.78
C GLY A 220 -10.03 0.14 -3.48
N PHE A 221 -10.49 -0.65 -2.52
CA PHE A 221 -9.80 -0.86 -1.25
C PHE A 221 -8.83 -2.05 -1.38
N ASN A 222 -7.56 -1.80 -1.06
CA ASN A 222 -6.48 -2.78 -1.13
C ASN A 222 -5.83 -2.95 0.24
N THR A 223 -5.32 -4.14 0.54
CA THR A 223 -4.49 -4.39 1.72
C THR A 223 -3.42 -5.43 1.45
N ALA A 224 -2.32 -5.30 2.20
CA ALA A 224 -1.36 -6.35 2.47
C ALA A 224 -1.27 -6.51 3.99
N ALA A 225 -1.27 -7.75 4.48
CA ALA A 225 -1.16 -8.08 5.90
C ALA A 225 -0.25 -9.28 6.10
N VAL A 226 0.56 -9.24 7.16
CA VAL A 226 1.28 -10.41 7.69
C VAL A 226 0.51 -10.89 8.91
N VAL A 227 0.15 -12.15 8.91
CA VAL A 227 -0.61 -12.79 9.99
C VAL A 227 0.13 -14.03 10.45
N ARG A 228 0.30 -14.21 11.77
CA ARG A 228 0.97 -15.35 12.36
C ARG A 228 0.03 -16.12 13.29
N HIS A 229 0.06 -17.42 13.14
CA HIS A 229 -0.60 -18.35 14.06
C HIS A 229 0.40 -19.40 14.52
N ARG A 230 0.75 -19.42 15.82
CA ARG A 230 1.88 -20.19 16.37
C ARG A 230 3.17 -19.85 15.58
N ASP A 231 3.86 -20.86 15.04
CA ASP A 231 5.10 -20.69 14.28
C ASP A 231 4.87 -20.47 12.77
N MET A 232 3.60 -20.49 12.33
CA MET A 232 3.26 -20.33 10.91
C MET A 232 2.93 -18.87 10.60
N GLY A 233 3.67 -18.27 9.66
CA GLY A 233 3.43 -16.93 9.14
C GLY A 233 2.85 -16.99 7.73
N ILE A 234 1.90 -16.11 7.43
CA ILE A 234 1.36 -15.93 6.08
C ILE A 234 1.34 -14.45 5.70
N VAL A 235 1.51 -14.16 4.41
CA VAL A 235 1.23 -12.84 3.83
C VAL A 235 -0.06 -12.96 3.04
N VAL A 236 -1.03 -12.11 3.37
CA VAL A 236 -2.32 -12.02 2.68
C VAL A 236 -2.43 -10.68 1.97
N VAL A 237 -2.68 -10.71 0.66
CA VAL A 237 -2.90 -9.51 -0.14
C VAL A 237 -4.25 -9.58 -0.82
N VAL A 238 -5.03 -8.49 -0.74
CA VAL A 238 -6.33 -8.35 -1.40
C VAL A 238 -6.41 -7.02 -2.11
N PHE A 239 -6.84 -7.03 -3.37
CA PHE A 239 -7.11 -5.87 -4.20
C PHE A 239 -8.59 -5.75 -4.54
N GLY A 240 -9.06 -4.52 -4.75
CA GLY A 240 -10.34 -4.23 -5.40
C GLY A 240 -11.58 -4.46 -4.52
N ALA A 241 -11.44 -4.54 -3.20
CA ALA A 241 -12.60 -4.65 -2.32
C ALA A 241 -13.47 -3.38 -2.36
N ARG A 242 -14.78 -3.55 -2.17
CA ARG A 242 -15.76 -2.44 -2.23
C ARG A 242 -15.77 -1.56 -0.99
N SER A 243 -15.28 -2.06 0.13
CA SER A 243 -15.21 -1.35 1.41
C SER A 243 -14.13 -1.93 2.31
N THR A 244 -13.72 -1.17 3.33
CA THR A 244 -12.80 -1.67 4.37
C THR A 244 -13.40 -2.85 5.16
N ALA A 245 -14.72 -2.87 5.36
CA ALA A 245 -15.39 -3.98 6.04
C ALA A 245 -15.31 -5.28 5.22
N THR A 246 -15.61 -5.21 3.92
CA THR A 246 -15.47 -6.34 2.99
C THR A 246 -14.01 -6.79 2.92
N LEU A 247 -13.07 -5.85 2.80
CA LEU A 247 -11.64 -6.12 2.77
C LEU A 247 -11.18 -6.92 3.99
N ASN A 248 -11.53 -6.44 5.20
CA ASN A 248 -11.16 -7.12 6.45
C ASN A 248 -11.76 -8.52 6.57
N LYS A 249 -13.02 -8.69 6.14
CA LYS A 249 -13.67 -9.99 6.12
C LYS A 249 -12.97 -10.96 5.17
N GLN A 250 -12.56 -10.49 3.99
CA GLN A 250 -11.82 -11.30 3.02
C GLN A 250 -10.45 -11.74 3.57
N VAL A 251 -9.70 -10.80 4.18
CA VAL A 251 -8.41 -11.14 4.81
C VAL A 251 -8.58 -12.19 5.89
N ALA A 252 -9.54 -12.03 6.79
CA ALA A 252 -9.80 -13.00 7.87
C ALA A 252 -10.14 -14.37 7.29
N MET A 253 -11.07 -14.44 6.34
CA MET A 253 -11.50 -15.70 5.69
C MET A 253 -10.35 -16.42 4.98
N LEU A 254 -9.50 -15.66 4.24
CA LEU A 254 -8.34 -16.21 3.55
C LEU A 254 -7.28 -16.70 4.56
N SER A 255 -7.09 -15.98 5.67
CA SER A 255 -6.17 -16.38 6.72
C SER A 255 -6.63 -17.68 7.39
N ASP A 256 -7.91 -17.77 7.77
CA ASP A 256 -8.47 -18.97 8.41
C ASP A 256 -8.34 -20.19 7.49
N LYS A 257 -8.64 -20.03 6.20
CA LYS A 257 -8.49 -21.09 5.21
C LYS A 257 -7.04 -21.56 5.11
N ALA A 258 -6.09 -20.64 4.94
CA ALA A 258 -4.66 -20.97 4.78
C ALA A 258 -4.11 -21.68 6.03
N PHE A 259 -4.44 -21.20 7.25
CA PHE A 259 -4.00 -21.86 8.48
C PHE A 259 -4.64 -23.24 8.65
N SER A 260 -5.90 -23.42 8.27
CA SER A 260 -6.53 -24.76 8.29
C SER A 260 -5.83 -25.75 7.37
N GLU A 261 -5.42 -25.31 6.18
CA GLU A 261 -4.67 -26.14 5.25
C GLU A 261 -3.25 -26.46 5.76
N LEU A 262 -2.56 -25.49 6.37
CA LEU A 262 -1.22 -25.69 6.94
C LEU A 262 -1.22 -26.64 8.15
N ILE A 263 -2.27 -26.63 8.97
CA ILE A 263 -2.38 -27.50 10.14
C ILE A 263 -2.68 -28.96 9.75
N THR A 264 -3.30 -29.19 8.60
CA THR A 264 -3.68 -30.51 8.11
C THR A 264 -2.60 -31.21 7.28
N ARG A 265 -1.54 -30.50 6.92
CA ARG A 265 -0.33 -31.04 6.25
C ARG A 265 0.69 -31.57 7.25
#